data_69acfb23f236cdb6d301eee35cb61ac2
#
_entry.id   69acfb23f236cdb6d301eee35cb61ac2
#
_cell.length_a   1.000
_cell.length_b   1.000
_cell.length_c   1.000
_cell.angle_alpha   90.00
_cell.angle_beta   90.00
_cell.angle_gamma   90.00
#
_symmetry.space_group_name_H-M   'P 1'
#
loop_
_entity.id
_entity.type
_entity.pdbx_description
1 polymer ?
#
loop_
_entity_poly.entity_id
_entity_poly.type
_entity_poly.pdbx_seq_one_letter_code
_entity_poly.pdbx_strand_id
1 'polypeptide(L)'
;MPNSIWKADTNFFNVTDGIMEWKVPEDNTYRITATGARGAAGGNSGGAAAVMRGDFVLIQGEIIKILIGHTGESGGHSQGGSIGAGGGGTFVVRTPYNTNESILVIAGGGGGGANNSWTNANGRPALTGTTGNSGQRSNEAGGTNGSAGTMTGHSTSGAGFFGNSGDGSGSPAGTGAKSFVNGGVGA
;
A
#
# COMPACT_ATOMS: atom_id res chain seq x y z
N MET A 1 23.73 1.20 20.79
CA MET A 1 23.35 0.02 20.03
C MET A 1 24.56 -0.38 19.20
N PRO A 2 24.97 -1.66 19.18
CA PRO A 2 26.06 -2.07 18.32
C PRO A 2 25.70 -1.72 16.87
N ASN A 3 26.70 -1.22 16.17
CA ASN A 3 26.56 -0.85 14.75
C ASN A 3 26.23 -2.14 13.99
N SER A 4 24.97 -2.29 13.57
CA SER A 4 24.53 -3.53 12.93
C SER A 4 25.17 -3.64 11.54
N ILE A 5 26.27 -4.37 11.49
CA ILE A 5 27.06 -4.68 10.28
C ILE A 5 26.22 -5.29 9.14
N TRP A 6 25.06 -5.86 9.46
CA TRP A 6 24.17 -6.48 8.49
C TRP A 6 23.37 -5.48 7.62
N LYS A 7 23.35 -4.17 7.94
CA LYS A 7 22.53 -3.17 7.21
C LYS A 7 22.94 -2.97 5.74
N ALA A 8 24.18 -3.24 5.40
CA ALA A 8 24.70 -3.10 4.04
C ALA A 8 25.15 -4.44 3.43
N ASP A 9 24.92 -5.55 4.13
CA ASP A 9 25.35 -6.88 3.68
C ASP A 9 24.26 -7.52 2.81
N THR A 10 24.58 -7.75 1.54
CA THR A 10 23.70 -8.42 0.57
C THR A 10 23.33 -9.85 0.96
N ASN A 11 24.02 -10.46 1.91
CA ASN A 11 23.63 -11.76 2.47
C ASN A 11 22.33 -11.68 3.30
N PHE A 12 21.94 -10.49 3.75
CA PHE A 12 20.73 -10.28 4.54
C PHE A 12 19.60 -9.60 3.77
N PHE A 13 19.88 -8.96 2.64
CA PHE A 13 18.89 -8.28 1.84
C PHE A 13 19.02 -8.65 0.36
N ASN A 14 17.90 -9.02 -0.23
CA ASN A 14 17.75 -9.22 -1.66
C ASN A 14 16.51 -8.49 -2.14
N VAL A 15 16.45 -8.09 -3.42
CA VAL A 15 15.26 -7.50 -4.03
C VAL A 15 14.94 -8.27 -5.30
N THR A 16 13.74 -8.82 -5.35
CA THR A 16 13.22 -9.55 -6.51
C THR A 16 11.86 -8.97 -6.87
N ASP A 17 11.70 -8.51 -8.10
CA ASP A 17 10.44 -7.94 -8.62
C ASP A 17 9.85 -6.83 -7.72
N GLY A 18 10.71 -5.97 -7.17
CA GLY A 18 10.32 -4.87 -6.28
C GLY A 18 9.97 -5.28 -4.84
N ILE A 19 10.03 -6.57 -4.53
CA ILE A 19 9.86 -7.08 -3.17
C ILE A 19 11.23 -7.28 -2.54
N MET A 20 11.46 -6.64 -1.38
CA MET A 20 12.66 -6.87 -0.58
C MET A 20 12.49 -8.13 0.25
N GLU A 21 13.49 -9.00 0.23
CA GLU A 21 13.62 -10.15 1.10
C GLU A 21 14.69 -9.84 2.16
N TRP A 22 14.27 -9.87 3.43
CA TRP A 22 15.17 -9.69 4.57
C TRP A 22 15.34 -11.01 5.31
N LYS A 23 16.58 -11.51 5.34
CA LYS A 23 16.95 -12.67 6.14
C LYS A 23 17.27 -12.23 7.56
N VAL A 24 16.54 -12.76 8.52
CA VAL A 24 16.69 -12.44 9.95
C VAL A 24 18.09 -12.86 10.43
N PRO A 25 18.90 -11.92 10.99
CA PRO A 25 20.30 -12.21 11.34
C PRO A 25 20.48 -13.01 12.61
N GLU A 26 19.56 -12.95 13.56
CA GLU A 26 19.62 -13.62 14.87
C GLU A 26 18.24 -13.78 15.47
N ASP A 27 18.08 -14.71 16.42
CA ASP A 27 16.86 -14.84 17.21
C ASP A 27 16.68 -13.62 18.11
N ASN A 28 15.59 -12.88 17.92
CA ASN A 28 15.34 -11.68 18.73
C ASN A 28 13.88 -11.24 18.63
N THR A 29 13.50 -10.29 19.49
CA THR A 29 12.27 -9.52 19.32
C THR A 29 12.58 -8.25 18.52
N TYR A 30 11.98 -8.15 17.34
CA TYR A 30 12.18 -7.03 16.43
C TYR A 30 11.00 -6.10 16.46
N ARG A 31 11.27 -4.81 16.65
CA ARG A 31 10.27 -3.77 16.46
C ARG A 31 10.24 -3.34 15.00
N ILE A 32 9.13 -3.63 14.34
CA ILE A 32 8.92 -3.28 12.94
C ILE A 32 7.92 -2.13 12.86
N THR A 33 8.30 -1.05 12.20
CA THR A 33 7.42 0.07 11.88
C THR A 33 7.31 0.18 10.37
N ALA A 34 6.09 0.09 9.86
CA ALA A 34 5.76 0.29 8.46
C ALA A 34 4.97 1.58 8.28
N THR A 35 5.26 2.30 7.22
CA THR A 35 4.51 3.48 6.78
C THR A 35 4.04 3.23 5.35
N GLY A 36 2.76 3.38 5.08
CA GLY A 36 2.25 3.37 3.72
C GLY A 36 2.68 4.62 2.95
N ALA A 37 2.32 4.72 1.70
CA ALA A 37 2.61 5.89 0.89
C ALA A 37 1.46 6.90 0.93
N ARG A 38 1.81 8.18 0.82
CA ARG A 38 0.84 9.26 0.70
C ARG A 38 0.13 9.21 -0.66
N GLY A 39 -1.12 9.59 -0.71
CA GLY A 39 -1.81 9.83 -1.96
C GLY A 39 -1.25 11.05 -2.69
N ALA A 40 -1.35 11.05 -4.01
CA ALA A 40 -0.92 12.18 -4.84
C ALA A 40 -1.85 13.37 -4.69
N ALA A 41 -1.34 14.57 -4.93
CA ALA A 41 -2.13 15.76 -5.06
C ALA A 41 -2.81 15.79 -6.45
N GLY A 42 -4.11 16.13 -6.48
CA GLY A 42 -4.87 16.36 -7.70
C GLY A 42 -5.50 17.76 -7.65
N GLY A 43 -4.66 18.82 -7.61
CA GLY A 43 -5.11 20.17 -7.30
C GLY A 43 -5.40 20.40 -5.82
N ASN A 44 -5.90 19.38 -5.11
CA ASN A 44 -6.00 19.33 -3.65
C ASN A 44 -5.01 18.29 -3.10
N SER A 45 -4.68 18.39 -1.81
CA SER A 45 -3.68 17.53 -1.17
C SER A 45 -4.11 16.06 -1.17
N GLY A 46 -3.18 15.16 -1.41
CA GLY A 46 -3.37 13.73 -1.14
C GLY A 46 -3.45 13.44 0.36
N GLY A 47 -4.13 12.35 0.72
CA GLY A 47 -4.28 11.88 2.09
C GLY A 47 -2.98 11.34 2.68
N ALA A 48 -2.85 11.43 3.99
CA ALA A 48 -1.74 10.84 4.72
C ALA A 48 -1.84 9.31 4.73
N ALA A 49 -0.70 8.64 4.73
CA ALA A 49 -0.63 7.19 4.94
C ALA A 49 -0.77 6.83 6.42
N ALA A 50 -1.10 5.56 6.68
CA ALA A 50 -1.04 5.00 8.01
C ALA A 50 0.41 4.69 8.41
N VAL A 51 0.67 4.77 9.72
CA VAL A 51 1.89 4.27 10.35
C VAL A 51 1.48 3.16 11.32
N MET A 52 2.02 1.96 11.10
CA MET A 52 1.72 0.78 11.90
C MET A 52 3.00 0.21 12.50
N ARG A 53 2.91 -0.28 13.74
CA ARG A 53 4.07 -0.82 14.46
C ARG A 53 3.69 -2.01 15.31
N GLY A 54 4.58 -3.00 15.38
CA GLY A 54 4.49 -4.15 16.25
C GLY A 54 5.86 -4.67 16.67
N ASP A 55 5.88 -5.49 17.72
CA ASP A 55 7.05 -6.22 18.20
C ASP A 55 6.84 -7.71 17.89
N PHE A 56 7.81 -8.34 17.22
CA PHE A 56 7.69 -9.69 16.70
C PHE A 56 8.91 -10.53 17.08
N VAL A 57 8.68 -11.72 17.62
CA VAL A 57 9.74 -12.71 17.79
C VAL A 57 10.03 -13.33 16.43
N LEU A 58 11.25 -13.14 15.95
CA LEU A 58 11.75 -13.69 14.69
C LEU A 58 12.94 -14.58 14.97
N ILE A 59 13.11 -15.62 14.13
CA ILE A 59 14.15 -16.65 14.28
C ILE A 59 15.23 -16.42 13.23
N GLN A 60 16.48 -16.65 13.58
CA GLN A 60 17.63 -16.54 12.67
C GLN A 60 17.40 -17.35 11.38
N GLY A 61 17.66 -16.69 10.25
CA GLY A 61 17.50 -17.31 8.93
C GLY A 61 16.09 -17.25 8.36
N GLU A 62 15.08 -16.80 9.13
CA GLU A 62 13.73 -16.56 8.62
C GLU A 62 13.78 -15.49 7.51
N ILE A 63 13.01 -15.69 6.43
CA ILE A 63 12.92 -14.71 5.34
C ILE A 63 11.64 -13.90 5.51
N ILE A 64 11.78 -12.60 5.62
CA ILE A 64 10.68 -11.64 5.69
C ILE A 64 10.60 -10.93 4.35
N LYS A 65 9.42 -10.96 3.71
CA LYS A 65 9.14 -10.20 2.49
C LYS A 65 8.58 -8.84 2.82
N ILE A 66 9.12 -7.81 2.18
CA ILE A 66 8.74 -6.41 2.40
C ILE A 66 8.42 -5.79 1.05
N LEU A 67 7.17 -5.38 0.86
CA LEU A 67 6.74 -4.56 -0.26
C LEU A 67 6.49 -3.14 0.26
N ILE A 68 7.19 -2.17 -0.30
CA ILE A 68 7.06 -0.75 0.08
C ILE A 68 6.10 -0.07 -0.88
N GLY A 69 5.07 0.58 -0.34
CA GLY A 69 4.13 1.36 -1.12
C GLY A 69 4.77 2.59 -1.77
N HIS A 70 4.36 2.89 -2.99
CA HIS A 70 4.76 4.11 -3.70
C HIS A 70 3.69 5.19 -3.61
N THR A 71 4.11 6.46 -3.61
CA THR A 71 3.19 7.59 -3.72
C THR A 71 2.43 7.51 -5.03
N GLY A 72 1.13 7.77 -4.99
CA GLY A 72 0.32 7.83 -6.20
C GLY A 72 0.80 8.93 -7.15
N GLU A 73 0.44 8.83 -8.41
CA GLU A 73 0.74 9.84 -9.43
C GLU A 73 -0.42 10.80 -9.63
N SER A 74 -0.11 12.01 -10.07
CA SER A 74 -1.10 13.01 -10.42
C SER A 74 -1.37 12.98 -11.93
N GLY A 75 -2.64 13.06 -12.31
CA GLY A 75 -3.06 13.09 -13.71
C GLY A 75 -4.03 14.23 -13.99
N GLY A 76 -4.05 14.69 -15.26
CA GLY A 76 -5.09 15.58 -15.76
C GLY A 76 -6.39 14.82 -16.03
N HIS A 77 -7.52 15.49 -15.87
CA HIS A 77 -8.83 14.95 -16.22
C HIS A 77 -9.31 15.54 -17.55
N SER A 78 -9.91 14.72 -18.41
CA SER A 78 -10.34 15.12 -19.76
C SER A 78 -11.37 16.26 -19.81
N GLN A 79 -12.05 16.52 -18.68
CA GLN A 79 -13.03 17.60 -18.54
C GLN A 79 -12.49 18.76 -17.68
N GLY A 80 -11.18 18.93 -17.63
CA GLY A 80 -10.49 19.95 -16.86
C GLY A 80 -10.26 19.57 -15.40
N GLY A 81 -9.21 20.12 -14.78
CA GLY A 81 -8.79 19.84 -13.42
C GLY A 81 -7.76 18.73 -13.33
N SER A 82 -7.43 18.36 -12.10
CA SER A 82 -6.44 17.33 -11.77
C SER A 82 -7.00 16.32 -10.77
N ILE A 83 -6.56 15.09 -10.90
CA ILE A 83 -6.84 14.01 -9.95
C ILE A 83 -5.53 13.34 -9.55
N GLY A 84 -5.40 13.02 -8.27
CA GLY A 84 -4.29 12.25 -7.73
C GLY A 84 -4.71 10.81 -7.49
N ALA A 85 -3.84 9.88 -7.79
CA ALA A 85 -4.02 8.48 -7.42
C ALA A 85 -3.78 8.27 -5.92
N GLY A 86 -4.34 7.20 -5.35
CA GLY A 86 -4.03 6.79 -3.99
C GLY A 86 -2.58 6.32 -3.86
N GLY A 87 -2.01 6.43 -2.66
CA GLY A 87 -0.72 5.83 -2.33
C GLY A 87 -0.84 4.33 -2.08
N GLY A 88 0.23 3.60 -2.32
CA GLY A 88 0.32 2.16 -2.07
C GLY A 88 0.47 1.82 -0.57
N GLY A 89 0.03 0.63 -0.19
CA GLY A 89 0.30 0.08 1.13
C GLY A 89 1.70 -0.51 1.25
N THR A 90 2.24 -0.52 2.47
CA THR A 90 3.48 -1.23 2.82
C THR A 90 3.13 -2.51 3.55
N PHE A 91 3.70 -3.62 3.12
CA PHE A 91 3.44 -4.96 3.64
C PHE A 91 4.71 -5.59 4.17
N VAL A 92 4.68 -6.15 5.37
CA VAL A 92 5.76 -6.92 5.99
C VAL A 92 5.22 -8.28 6.37
N VAL A 93 5.73 -9.32 5.75
CA VAL A 93 5.09 -10.65 5.72
C VAL A 93 6.13 -11.77 5.92
N ARG A 94 5.80 -12.74 6.75
CA ARG A 94 6.61 -13.96 6.97
C ARG A 94 6.05 -15.16 6.19
N THR A 95 6.82 -16.23 6.11
CA THR A 95 6.36 -17.52 5.54
C THR A 95 5.04 -17.98 6.22
N PRO A 96 4.02 -18.46 5.47
CA PRO A 96 4.01 -18.82 4.03
C PRO A 96 3.66 -17.67 3.05
N TYR A 97 3.60 -16.43 3.47
CA TYR A 97 3.37 -15.19 2.70
C TYR A 97 1.95 -14.99 2.13
N ASN A 98 1.01 -15.85 2.40
CA ASN A 98 -0.32 -15.86 1.77
C ASN A 98 -1.47 -16.15 2.74
N THR A 99 -1.23 -16.09 4.04
CA THR A 99 -2.25 -16.28 5.09
C THR A 99 -2.32 -15.08 6.02
N ASN A 100 -3.38 -14.95 6.80
CA ASN A 100 -3.51 -13.89 7.81
C ASN A 100 -2.39 -13.99 8.87
N GLU A 101 -2.01 -15.19 9.25
CA GLU A 101 -0.98 -15.48 10.26
C GLU A 101 0.42 -15.10 9.77
N SER A 102 0.62 -15.03 8.46
CA SER A 102 1.88 -14.59 7.86
C SER A 102 2.08 -13.08 7.91
N ILE A 103 1.03 -12.32 8.16
CA ILE A 103 1.10 -10.85 8.22
C ILE A 103 1.75 -10.42 9.52
N LEU A 104 2.88 -9.72 9.45
CA LEU A 104 3.48 -9.03 10.59
C LEU A 104 2.90 -7.61 10.71
N VAL A 105 3.06 -6.80 9.66
CA VAL A 105 2.56 -5.41 9.64
C VAL A 105 2.04 -5.07 8.25
N ILE A 106 0.89 -4.42 8.18
CA ILE A 106 0.42 -3.75 6.97
C ILE A 106 0.09 -2.29 7.33
N ALA A 107 0.63 -1.35 6.57
CA ALA A 107 0.32 0.06 6.67
C ALA A 107 -0.35 0.54 5.37
N GLY A 108 -1.58 1.01 5.46
CA GLY A 108 -2.36 1.47 4.31
C GLY A 108 -1.85 2.78 3.72
N GLY A 109 -2.01 2.95 2.42
CA GLY A 109 -1.74 4.20 1.73
C GLY A 109 -2.89 5.20 1.84
N GLY A 110 -2.59 6.49 1.68
CA GLY A 110 -3.57 7.58 1.67
C GLY A 110 -4.31 7.69 0.34
N GLY A 111 -5.52 8.23 0.35
CA GLY A 111 -6.31 8.50 -0.86
C GLY A 111 -5.77 9.68 -1.67
N GLY A 112 -5.97 9.68 -2.98
CA GLY A 112 -5.62 10.81 -3.85
C GLY A 112 -6.52 12.04 -3.61
N GLY A 113 -5.97 13.24 -3.81
CA GLY A 113 -6.72 14.48 -3.84
C GLY A 113 -7.34 14.73 -5.21
N ALA A 114 -8.39 15.54 -5.30
CA ALA A 114 -9.01 15.86 -6.57
C ALA A 114 -9.47 17.32 -6.62
N ASN A 115 -9.30 17.94 -7.77
CA ASN A 115 -9.89 19.21 -8.11
C ASN A 115 -10.34 19.18 -9.58
N ASN A 116 -11.55 18.79 -9.80
CA ASN A 116 -12.18 18.77 -11.10
C ASN A 116 -13.65 19.22 -10.99
N SER A 117 -14.37 19.28 -12.11
CA SER A 117 -15.77 19.73 -12.15
C SER A 117 -16.73 18.87 -11.29
N TRP A 118 -16.31 17.71 -10.87
CA TRP A 118 -17.14 16.75 -10.11
C TRP A 118 -16.69 16.55 -8.66
N THR A 119 -15.40 16.78 -8.37
CA THR A 119 -14.85 16.56 -7.04
C THR A 119 -13.80 17.61 -6.72
N ASN A 120 -14.01 18.31 -5.62
CA ASN A 120 -13.05 19.30 -5.10
C ASN A 120 -12.79 18.95 -3.62
N ALA A 121 -11.84 18.03 -3.39
CA ALA A 121 -11.58 17.55 -2.05
C ALA A 121 -10.15 17.00 -1.86
N ASN A 122 -9.65 17.12 -0.64
CA ASN A 122 -8.41 16.46 -0.23
C ASN A 122 -8.60 14.93 -0.18
N GLY A 123 -7.55 14.21 -0.49
CA GLY A 123 -7.51 12.75 -0.31
C GLY A 123 -7.76 12.36 1.15
N ARG A 124 -8.50 11.28 1.37
CA ARG A 124 -8.74 10.77 2.72
C ARG A 124 -7.49 10.12 3.29
N PRO A 125 -7.17 10.31 4.58
CA PRO A 125 -6.05 9.60 5.21
C PRO A 125 -6.34 8.09 5.29
N ALA A 126 -5.29 7.28 5.32
CA ALA A 126 -5.43 5.86 5.63
C ALA A 126 -5.89 5.66 7.08
N LEU A 127 -6.63 4.58 7.31
CA LEU A 127 -7.04 4.15 8.65
C LEU A 127 -6.05 3.12 9.21
N THR A 128 -6.02 2.99 10.53
CA THR A 128 -5.18 2.03 11.25
C THR A 128 -5.91 0.72 11.59
N GLY A 129 -7.19 0.60 11.20
CA GLY A 129 -7.99 -0.61 11.34
C GLY A 129 -7.90 -1.49 10.09
N THR A 130 -8.69 -2.57 10.08
CA THR A 130 -8.74 -3.54 8.97
C THR A 130 -9.65 -3.11 7.82
N THR A 131 -10.26 -1.93 7.91
CA THR A 131 -11.14 -1.36 6.87
C THR A 131 -10.56 -0.05 6.37
N GLY A 132 -10.48 0.11 5.06
CA GLY A 132 -10.08 1.36 4.41
C GLY A 132 -11.23 2.39 4.35
N ASN A 133 -10.89 3.66 4.13
CA ASN A 133 -11.89 4.71 3.87
C ASN A 133 -12.61 4.47 2.54
N SER A 134 -13.88 4.86 2.49
CA SER A 134 -14.64 4.93 1.23
C SER A 134 -14.09 6.01 0.30
N GLY A 135 -14.34 5.87 -1.00
CA GLY A 135 -14.12 6.94 -1.98
C GLY A 135 -14.85 8.22 -1.61
N GLN A 136 -14.39 9.35 -2.13
CA GLN A 136 -14.99 10.66 -1.77
C GLN A 136 -16.27 10.98 -2.52
N ARG A 137 -16.43 10.42 -3.72
CA ARG A 137 -17.49 10.80 -4.63
C ARG A 137 -18.69 9.84 -4.64
N SER A 138 -18.47 8.60 -4.39
CA SER A 138 -19.46 7.54 -4.53
C SER A 138 -19.48 6.64 -3.29
N ASN A 139 -20.46 5.76 -3.21
CA ASN A 139 -20.56 4.72 -2.19
C ASN A 139 -19.50 3.62 -2.35
N GLU A 140 -18.33 3.96 -2.94
CA GLU A 140 -17.22 3.04 -3.09
C GLU A 140 -16.64 2.72 -1.72
N ALA A 141 -16.79 1.49 -1.29
CA ALA A 141 -16.29 1.06 0.00
C ALA A 141 -14.77 0.85 -0.05
N GLY A 142 -14.08 1.23 1.01
CA GLY A 142 -12.69 0.82 1.24
C GLY A 142 -12.59 -0.69 1.36
N GLY A 143 -11.42 -1.25 1.03
CA GLY A 143 -11.15 -2.68 1.24
C GLY A 143 -11.24 -3.07 2.71
N THR A 144 -11.60 -4.31 2.99
CA THR A 144 -11.69 -4.85 4.36
C THR A 144 -10.94 -6.18 4.45
N ASN A 145 -10.29 -6.42 5.59
CA ASN A 145 -9.62 -7.71 5.88
C ASN A 145 -8.70 -8.20 4.75
N GLY A 146 -7.93 -7.30 4.16
CA GLY A 146 -7.00 -7.62 3.07
C GLY A 146 -7.61 -7.73 1.68
N SER A 147 -8.91 -7.52 1.51
CA SER A 147 -9.56 -7.39 0.20
C SER A 147 -9.29 -6.00 -0.40
N ALA A 148 -9.40 -5.90 -1.72
CA ALA A 148 -9.40 -4.60 -2.41
C ALA A 148 -10.66 -3.79 -2.06
N GLY A 149 -10.59 -2.47 -2.23
CA GLY A 149 -11.77 -1.61 -2.21
C GLY A 149 -12.67 -1.84 -3.43
N THR A 150 -13.93 -1.43 -3.33
CA THR A 150 -14.83 -1.38 -4.49
C THR A 150 -14.51 -0.17 -5.36
N MET A 151 -14.90 -0.24 -6.61
CA MET A 151 -14.69 0.85 -7.56
C MET A 151 -15.90 1.03 -8.45
N THR A 152 -16.12 2.27 -8.89
CA THR A 152 -17.09 2.61 -9.92
C THR A 152 -16.51 3.66 -10.86
N GLY A 153 -16.76 3.55 -12.16
CA GLY A 153 -16.33 4.54 -13.14
C GLY A 153 -14.84 4.47 -13.51
N HIS A 154 -14.20 5.61 -13.66
CA HIS A 154 -12.87 5.75 -14.30
C HIS A 154 -11.68 5.46 -13.38
N SER A 155 -11.86 5.49 -12.07
CA SER A 155 -10.78 5.28 -11.09
C SER A 155 -10.65 3.81 -10.69
N THR A 156 -9.49 3.43 -10.21
CA THR A 156 -9.23 2.13 -9.60
C THR A 156 -9.22 2.26 -8.08
N SER A 157 -9.55 1.19 -7.39
CA SER A 157 -9.35 1.09 -5.93
C SER A 157 -7.90 0.69 -5.62
N GLY A 158 -7.50 0.77 -4.37
CA GLY A 158 -6.24 0.16 -3.92
C GLY A 158 -6.38 -1.36 -3.82
N ALA A 159 -5.34 -2.11 -4.20
CA ALA A 159 -5.26 -3.54 -3.93
C ALA A 159 -5.02 -3.80 -2.44
N GLY A 160 -5.50 -4.94 -1.96
CA GLY A 160 -5.28 -5.40 -0.60
C GLY A 160 -4.12 -6.39 -0.48
N PHE A 161 -4.13 -7.13 0.63
CA PHE A 161 -3.20 -8.24 0.80
C PHE A 161 -3.57 -9.43 -0.10
N PHE A 162 -4.85 -9.79 -0.12
CA PHE A 162 -5.38 -10.92 -0.89
C PHE A 162 -6.04 -10.53 -2.21
N GLY A 163 -6.70 -9.37 -2.25
CA GLY A 163 -7.55 -8.97 -3.38
C GLY A 163 -6.87 -7.96 -4.30
N ASN A 164 -6.81 -8.27 -5.60
CA ASN A 164 -6.46 -7.29 -6.62
C ASN A 164 -7.53 -6.21 -6.72
N SER A 165 -7.16 -4.99 -7.04
CA SER A 165 -8.16 -4.02 -7.50
C SER A 165 -8.61 -4.36 -8.93
N GLY A 166 -9.83 -3.97 -9.26
CA GLY A 166 -10.32 -4.05 -10.64
C GLY A 166 -9.79 -2.90 -11.50
N ASP A 167 -9.83 -3.09 -12.82
CA ASP A 167 -9.55 -2.01 -13.78
C ASP A 167 -10.68 -0.99 -13.79
N GLY A 168 -10.36 0.28 -13.97
CA GLY A 168 -11.34 1.34 -14.19
C GLY A 168 -12.18 1.08 -15.44
N SER A 169 -13.44 1.51 -15.44
CA SER A 169 -14.31 1.50 -16.62
C SER A 169 -14.35 2.91 -17.21
N GLY A 170 -14.07 3.05 -18.48
CA GLY A 170 -14.11 4.36 -19.16
C GLY A 170 -12.92 4.59 -20.06
N SER A 171 -12.76 5.80 -20.58
CA SER A 171 -11.64 6.16 -21.44
C SER A 171 -11.08 7.53 -21.00
N PRO A 172 -9.81 7.60 -20.56
CA PRO A 172 -8.94 6.46 -20.24
C PRO A 172 -9.37 5.73 -18.97
N ALA A 173 -9.20 4.41 -18.95
CA ALA A 173 -9.40 3.58 -17.77
C ALA A 173 -8.10 3.44 -16.98
N GLY A 174 -8.17 3.48 -15.65
CA GLY A 174 -7.03 3.13 -14.80
C GLY A 174 -6.82 1.62 -14.78
N THR A 175 -5.57 1.16 -14.76
CA THR A 175 -5.23 -0.25 -14.56
C THR A 175 -5.24 -0.60 -13.07
N GLY A 176 -5.88 -1.71 -12.72
CA GLY A 176 -5.94 -2.19 -11.35
C GLY A 176 -4.58 -2.65 -10.83
N ALA A 177 -4.33 -2.42 -9.55
CA ALA A 177 -3.13 -2.89 -8.87
C ALA A 177 -3.25 -4.36 -8.44
N LYS A 178 -2.15 -5.10 -8.47
CA LYS A 178 -2.08 -6.47 -7.93
C LYS A 178 -1.97 -6.45 -6.41
N SER A 179 -2.60 -7.43 -5.76
CA SER A 179 -2.44 -7.66 -4.33
C SER A 179 -1.04 -8.17 -4.01
N PHE A 180 -0.65 -8.10 -2.72
CA PHE A 180 0.62 -8.66 -2.27
C PHE A 180 0.77 -10.13 -2.67
N VAL A 181 -0.26 -10.95 -2.41
CA VAL A 181 -0.24 -12.40 -2.72
C VAL A 181 -0.13 -12.69 -4.21
N ASN A 182 -0.63 -11.80 -5.06
CA ASN A 182 -0.58 -11.95 -6.52
C ASN A 182 0.62 -11.23 -7.17
N GLY A 183 1.67 -10.98 -6.41
CA GLY A 183 2.92 -10.41 -6.90
C GLY A 183 2.93 -8.88 -6.90
N GLY A 184 2.28 -8.26 -5.91
CA GLY A 184 2.21 -6.83 -5.60
C GLY A 184 3.15 -5.95 -6.40
N VAL A 185 2.70 -5.46 -7.54
CA VAL A 185 3.41 -4.42 -8.27
C VAL A 185 2.86 -3.11 -7.76
N GLY A 186 3.73 -2.24 -7.26
CA GLY A 186 3.34 -0.86 -7.00
C GLY A 186 2.83 -0.24 -8.29
N ALA A 187 1.71 0.45 -8.20
CA ALA A 187 1.18 1.21 -9.32
C ALA A 187 2.10 2.40 -9.62
#